data_6d9e2202d409904433756040164bc610
#
_entry.id   6d9e2202d409904433756040164bc610
#
_cell.length_a   1.000
_cell.length_b   1.000
_cell.length_c   1.000
_cell.angle_alpha   90.00
_cell.angle_beta   90.00
_cell.angle_gamma   90.00
#
_symmetry.space_group_name_H-M   'P 1'
#
loop_
_entity.id
_entity.type
_entity.pdbx_description
1 polymer ?
#
loop_
_entity_poly.entity_id
_entity_poly.type
_entity_poly.pdbx_seq_one_letter_code
_entity_poly.pdbx_strand_id
1 'polypeptide(L)'
;MSNIAFYVVSDVHGYIFPTDFTSRNQYQPMGLLLANHVIEQDRRQYDQSFKIDNGDFLQGSPFCNYLIAHSGSSQPLVDFYNRMAFDFGTLGNHEFNYGLPYLKDTLRRLNYPVLCANIYENDSTLTDNGVQYFQVGDQTVGVIGLTTQFIPHWEQPEHIQSLTFHSAFATLQQHLPEMKRYADIIVV
;
A
#
# COMPACT_ATOMS: atom_id res chain seq x y z
N MET A 1 10.45 -14.83 -23.89
CA MET A 1 9.43 -14.44 -22.87
C MET A 1 10.16 -13.61 -21.85
N SER A 2 9.71 -12.41 -21.59
CA SER A 2 10.29 -11.57 -20.53
C SER A 2 9.90 -12.12 -19.17
N ASN A 3 10.86 -12.24 -18.25
CA ASN A 3 10.60 -12.63 -16.87
C ASN A 3 10.20 -11.38 -16.07
N ILE A 4 8.98 -11.39 -15.50
CA ILE A 4 8.46 -10.31 -14.67
C ILE A 4 8.46 -10.76 -13.21
N ALA A 5 9.07 -10.00 -12.33
CA ALA A 5 9.06 -10.23 -10.88
C ALA A 5 8.11 -9.26 -10.17
N PHE A 6 7.37 -9.76 -9.17
CA PHE A 6 6.53 -8.95 -8.29
C PHE A 6 7.06 -9.07 -6.85
N TYR A 7 7.51 -7.95 -6.29
CA TYR A 7 7.97 -7.85 -4.91
C TYR A 7 6.91 -7.16 -4.09
N VAL A 8 6.32 -7.88 -3.16
CA VAL A 8 5.24 -7.39 -2.30
C VAL A 8 5.78 -7.15 -0.89
N VAL A 9 5.64 -5.94 -0.41
CA VAL A 9 5.92 -5.56 0.97
C VAL A 9 4.59 -5.28 1.65
N SER A 10 4.31 -5.96 2.75
CA SER A 10 3.04 -5.90 3.48
C SER A 10 3.28 -5.75 4.98
N ASP A 11 2.34 -5.11 5.68
CA ASP A 11 2.30 -5.10 7.15
C ASP A 11 3.61 -4.62 7.81
N VAL A 12 4.21 -3.57 7.26
CA VAL A 12 5.46 -3.01 7.80
C VAL A 12 5.23 -2.31 9.13
N HIS A 13 4.02 -1.79 9.37
CA HIS A 13 3.62 -1.16 10.64
C HIS A 13 4.60 -0.10 11.16
N GLY A 14 5.27 0.63 10.24
CA GLY A 14 6.25 1.65 10.55
C GLY A 14 7.60 1.12 11.09
N TYR A 15 7.87 -0.17 10.98
CA TYR A 15 9.19 -0.73 11.23
C TYR A 15 10.11 -0.46 10.04
N ILE A 16 10.69 0.72 10.02
CA ILE A 16 11.58 1.16 8.93
C ILE A 16 12.98 0.61 9.10
N PHE A 17 13.50 0.71 10.32
CA PHE A 17 14.88 0.35 10.65
C PHE A 17 14.98 -1.12 11.12
N PRO A 18 16.17 -1.73 11.06
CA PRO A 18 16.39 -3.10 11.52
C PRO A 18 16.44 -3.17 13.07
N THR A 19 15.35 -2.81 13.73
CA THR A 19 15.18 -2.79 15.17
C THR A 19 13.72 -3.00 15.54
N ASP A 20 13.49 -3.72 16.61
CA ASP A 20 12.18 -3.87 17.27
C ASP A 20 11.91 -2.80 18.34
N PHE A 21 12.83 -1.84 18.51
CA PHE A 21 12.80 -0.76 19.50
C PHE A 21 12.87 -1.23 20.98
N THR A 22 13.06 -2.51 21.26
CA THR A 22 13.14 -3.02 22.65
C THR A 22 14.49 -2.77 23.30
N SER A 23 15.55 -2.67 22.50
CA SER A 23 16.92 -2.48 23.00
C SER A 23 17.71 -1.52 22.12
N ARG A 24 18.54 -0.67 22.74
CA ARG A 24 19.44 0.23 22.01
C ARG A 24 20.52 -0.57 21.28
N ASN A 25 20.80 -0.16 20.04
CA ASN A 25 21.89 -0.70 19.20
C ASN A 25 21.81 -2.22 18.94
N GLN A 26 20.65 -2.82 19.09
CA GLN A 26 20.45 -4.22 18.78
C GLN A 26 19.90 -4.35 17.37
N TYR A 27 20.69 -4.96 16.49
CA TYR A 27 20.25 -5.28 15.12
C TYR A 27 19.22 -6.40 15.14
N GLN A 28 18.12 -6.20 14.45
CA GLN A 28 17.12 -7.24 14.16
C GLN A 28 17.01 -7.38 12.63
N PRO A 29 16.93 -8.62 12.10
CA PRO A 29 16.78 -8.85 10.66
C PRO A 29 15.35 -8.55 10.18
N MET A 30 14.92 -7.30 10.29
CA MET A 30 13.57 -6.83 9.98
C MET A 30 13.60 -5.39 9.44
N GLY A 31 12.44 -4.89 9.06
CA GLY A 31 12.21 -3.50 8.68
C GLY A 31 12.32 -3.23 7.19
N LEU A 32 11.67 -2.14 6.78
CA LEU A 32 11.53 -1.76 5.38
C LEU A 32 12.87 -1.56 4.65
N LEU A 33 13.85 -0.96 5.32
CA LEU A 33 15.16 -0.70 4.70
C LEU A 33 15.89 -1.99 4.34
N LEU A 34 15.80 -3.01 5.20
CA LEU A 34 16.41 -4.32 4.92
C LEU A 34 15.66 -5.06 3.80
N ALA A 35 14.32 -5.06 3.84
CA ALA A 35 13.51 -5.65 2.78
C ALA A 35 13.84 -5.00 1.42
N ASN A 36 13.88 -3.67 1.38
CA ASN A 36 14.24 -2.94 0.17
C ASN A 36 15.66 -3.28 -0.33
N HIS A 37 16.63 -3.41 0.56
CA HIS A 37 17.99 -3.81 0.18
C HIS A 37 18.01 -5.17 -0.52
N VAL A 38 17.30 -6.16 0.01
CA VAL A 38 17.19 -7.49 -0.59
C VAL A 38 16.50 -7.43 -1.94
N ILE A 39 15.39 -6.70 -2.05
CA ILE A 39 14.66 -6.51 -3.30
C ILE A 39 15.56 -5.87 -4.35
N GLU A 40 16.29 -4.79 -4.02
CA GLU A 40 17.16 -4.10 -4.98
C GLU A 40 18.35 -4.94 -5.47
N GLN A 41 18.75 -5.95 -4.71
CA GLN A 41 19.75 -6.93 -5.18
C GLN A 41 19.14 -7.97 -6.10
N ASP A 42 17.98 -8.52 -5.74
CA ASP A 42 17.35 -9.62 -6.45
C ASP A 42 16.73 -9.15 -7.78
N ARG A 43 16.09 -7.96 -7.82
CA ARG A 43 15.41 -7.46 -9.02
C ARG A 43 16.32 -7.26 -10.25
N ARG A 44 17.63 -7.21 -10.05
CA ARG A 44 18.63 -7.10 -11.14
C ARG A 44 18.68 -8.35 -12.02
N GLN A 45 18.09 -9.46 -11.58
CA GLN A 45 18.08 -10.73 -12.30
C GLN A 45 16.90 -10.83 -13.29
N TYR A 46 15.99 -9.85 -13.26
CA TYR A 46 14.77 -9.84 -14.05
C TYR A 46 14.76 -8.71 -15.05
N ASP A 47 14.14 -8.95 -16.20
CA ASP A 47 13.99 -7.95 -17.25
C ASP A 47 13.11 -6.79 -16.80
N GLN A 48 12.08 -7.12 -16.03
CA GLN A 48 11.11 -6.19 -15.44
C GLN A 48 10.71 -6.64 -14.04
N SER A 49 10.44 -5.67 -13.19
CA SER A 49 9.95 -5.96 -11.84
C SER A 49 9.05 -4.85 -11.33
N PHE A 50 8.06 -5.24 -10.53
CA PHE A 50 7.20 -4.32 -9.77
C PHE A 50 7.46 -4.46 -8.29
N LYS A 51 7.58 -3.33 -7.61
CA LYS A 51 7.65 -3.24 -6.16
C LYS A 51 6.34 -2.68 -5.63
N ILE A 52 5.68 -3.43 -4.78
CA ILE A 52 4.29 -3.19 -4.36
C ILE A 52 4.27 -2.93 -2.85
N ASP A 53 3.62 -1.84 -2.44
CA ASP A 53 3.24 -1.57 -1.06
C ASP A 53 1.83 -2.13 -0.81
N ASN A 54 1.73 -3.22 -0.06
CA ASN A 54 0.45 -3.88 0.19
C ASN A 54 -0.28 -3.36 1.46
N GLY A 55 0.05 -2.15 1.89
CA GLY A 55 -0.63 -1.47 2.99
C GLY A 55 -0.18 -1.90 4.39
N ASP A 56 -0.92 -1.43 5.39
CA ASP A 56 -0.64 -1.58 6.82
C ASP A 56 0.74 -1.01 7.21
N PHE A 57 1.00 0.23 6.79
CA PHE A 57 2.27 0.89 7.10
C PHE A 57 2.17 2.01 8.14
N LEU A 58 0.97 2.60 8.33
CA LEU A 58 0.81 3.83 9.12
C LEU A 58 0.81 3.62 10.64
N GLN A 59 0.42 2.45 11.13
CA GLN A 59 0.21 2.20 12.56
C GLN A 59 0.96 0.96 13.02
N GLY A 60 1.47 0.96 14.26
CA GLY A 60 1.98 -0.24 14.95
C GLY A 60 3.30 -0.01 15.69
N SER A 61 4.34 0.50 15.04
CA SER A 61 5.64 0.70 15.69
C SER A 61 5.64 1.85 16.69
N PRO A 62 6.59 1.84 17.66
CA PRO A 62 6.85 3.01 18.50
C PRO A 62 7.17 4.28 17.70
N PHE A 63 7.74 4.14 16.51
CA PHE A 63 8.02 5.27 15.62
C PHE A 63 6.73 5.94 15.11
N CYS A 64 5.76 5.16 14.66
CA CYS A 64 4.45 5.68 14.25
C CYS A 64 3.74 6.39 15.40
N ASN A 65 3.72 5.77 16.59
CA ASN A 65 3.13 6.38 17.78
C ASN A 65 3.81 7.70 18.16
N TYR A 66 5.14 7.75 18.03
CA TYR A 66 5.90 8.99 18.28
C TYR A 66 5.51 10.10 17.28
N LEU A 67 5.41 9.78 15.99
CA LEU A 67 5.04 10.73 14.96
C LEU A 67 3.65 11.34 15.22
N ILE A 68 2.67 10.52 15.51
CA ILE A 68 1.31 10.96 15.84
C ILE A 68 1.30 11.87 17.08
N ALA A 69 1.96 11.45 18.15
CA ALA A 69 1.93 12.15 19.42
C ALA A 69 2.64 13.53 19.38
N HIS A 70 3.69 13.68 18.56
CA HIS A 70 4.55 14.86 18.59
C HIS A 70 4.38 15.77 17.37
N SER A 71 4.06 15.24 16.21
CA SER A 71 3.93 16.06 14.99
C SER A 71 2.55 16.03 14.36
N GLY A 72 1.74 15.03 14.67
CA GLY A 72 0.47 14.80 13.98
C GLY A 72 0.61 14.58 12.47
N SER A 73 1.80 14.23 11.99
CA SER A 73 2.12 14.12 10.58
C SER A 73 2.82 12.82 10.25
N SER A 74 2.43 12.21 9.14
CA SER A 74 3.09 11.04 8.56
C SER A 74 4.34 11.36 7.73
N GLN A 75 4.68 12.65 7.55
CA GLN A 75 5.73 13.07 6.59
C GLN A 75 7.06 12.31 6.73
N PRO A 76 7.65 12.12 7.94
CA PRO A 76 8.90 11.38 8.04
C PRO A 76 8.79 9.92 7.61
N LEU A 77 7.63 9.28 7.83
CA LEU A 77 7.35 7.93 7.38
C LEU A 77 7.19 7.88 5.85
N VAL A 78 6.40 8.80 5.30
CA VAL A 78 6.19 8.96 3.85
C VAL A 78 7.51 9.21 3.12
N ASP A 79 8.43 9.98 3.70
CA ASP A 79 9.76 10.24 3.11
C ASP A 79 10.56 8.94 2.92
N PHE A 80 10.45 7.97 3.84
CA PHE A 80 11.05 6.64 3.64
C PHE A 80 10.34 5.87 2.54
N TYR A 81 9.01 5.82 2.54
CA TYR A 81 8.23 5.11 1.53
C TYR A 81 8.50 5.66 0.12
N ASN A 82 8.56 6.97 -0.04
CA ASN A 82 8.88 7.62 -1.31
C ASN A 82 10.29 7.28 -1.84
N ARG A 83 11.25 7.05 -0.94
CA ARG A 83 12.61 6.62 -1.31
C ARG A 83 12.70 5.14 -1.68
N MET A 84 11.74 4.33 -1.27
CA MET A 84 11.70 2.91 -1.66
C MET A 84 11.35 2.72 -3.13
N ALA A 85 10.81 3.74 -3.79
CA ALA A 85 10.38 3.71 -5.19
C ALA A 85 9.44 2.53 -5.48
N PHE A 86 8.33 2.46 -4.74
CA PHE A 86 7.23 1.57 -5.05
C PHE A 86 6.59 1.97 -6.38
N ASP A 87 6.21 0.99 -7.18
CA ASP A 87 5.53 1.23 -8.46
C ASP A 87 4.04 1.53 -8.24
N PHE A 88 3.44 0.90 -7.24
CA PHE A 88 2.08 1.17 -6.75
C PHE A 88 1.89 0.57 -5.35
N GLY A 89 0.80 0.96 -4.71
CA GLY A 89 0.38 0.39 -3.44
C GLY A 89 -1.12 0.17 -3.33
N THR A 90 -1.56 -0.39 -2.21
CA THR A 90 -2.97 -0.48 -1.82
C THR A 90 -3.13 -0.10 -0.35
N LEU A 91 -4.37 -0.10 0.15
CA LEU A 91 -4.69 0.20 1.54
C LEU A 91 -4.90 -1.09 2.33
N GLY A 92 -4.27 -1.20 3.49
CA GLY A 92 -4.62 -2.16 4.51
C GLY A 92 -5.70 -1.61 5.47
N ASN A 93 -5.97 -2.31 6.56
CA ASN A 93 -6.94 -1.84 7.54
C ASN A 93 -6.35 -0.80 8.52
N HIS A 94 -5.06 -0.84 8.78
CA HIS A 94 -4.41 0.09 9.71
C HIS A 94 -4.19 1.49 9.16
N GLU A 95 -4.40 1.73 7.88
CA GLU A 95 -4.38 3.07 7.30
C GLU A 95 -5.48 3.98 7.86
N PHE A 96 -6.56 3.42 8.40
CA PHE A 96 -7.72 4.17 8.91
C PHE A 96 -7.60 4.55 10.39
N ASN A 97 -6.65 3.99 11.14
CA ASN A 97 -6.58 4.12 12.60
C ASN A 97 -6.40 5.55 13.13
N TYR A 98 -5.88 6.45 12.32
CA TYR A 98 -5.69 7.87 12.71
C TYR A 98 -6.70 8.80 12.04
N GLY A 99 -7.76 8.24 11.47
CA GLY A 99 -8.86 8.96 10.83
C GLY A 99 -8.57 9.42 9.41
N LEU A 100 -9.65 9.74 8.71
CA LEU A 100 -9.63 10.05 7.29
C LEU A 100 -8.80 11.29 6.92
N PRO A 101 -8.78 12.39 7.71
CA PRO A 101 -7.93 13.53 7.39
C PRO A 101 -6.44 13.20 7.35
N TYR A 102 -5.97 12.36 8.29
CA TYR A 102 -4.58 11.91 8.35
C TYR A 102 -4.24 10.99 7.18
N LEU A 103 -5.13 10.05 6.86
CA LEU A 103 -4.96 9.17 5.71
C LEU A 103 -4.90 9.97 4.40
N LYS A 104 -5.81 10.88 4.16
CA LYS A 104 -5.81 11.72 2.95
C LYS A 104 -4.57 12.60 2.82
N ASP A 105 -4.08 13.15 3.92
CA ASP A 105 -2.84 13.92 3.92
C ASP A 105 -1.65 13.02 3.56
N THR A 106 -1.62 11.82 4.10
CA THR A 106 -0.60 10.80 3.78
C THR A 106 -0.62 10.41 2.30
N LEU A 107 -1.79 10.04 1.76
CA LEU A 107 -1.93 9.64 0.36
C LEU A 107 -1.46 10.72 -0.62
N ARG A 108 -1.78 12.00 -0.35
CA ARG A 108 -1.32 13.13 -1.18
C ARG A 108 0.19 13.33 -1.20
N ARG A 109 0.91 12.81 -0.21
CA ARG A 109 2.37 12.97 -0.07
C ARG A 109 3.14 11.79 -0.65
N LEU A 110 2.49 10.65 -0.88
CA LEU A 110 3.10 9.52 -1.56
C LEU A 110 3.37 9.85 -3.02
N ASN A 111 4.52 9.42 -3.55
CA ASN A 111 4.96 9.67 -4.93
C ASN A 111 4.65 8.51 -5.88
N TYR A 112 3.88 7.54 -5.43
CA TYR A 112 3.39 6.41 -6.21
C TYR A 112 1.86 6.28 -6.05
N PRO A 113 1.16 5.73 -7.05
CA PRO A 113 -0.28 5.56 -7.00
C PRO A 113 -0.68 4.52 -5.94
N VAL A 114 -1.67 4.86 -5.14
CA VAL A 114 -2.34 3.91 -4.23
C VAL A 114 -3.67 3.53 -4.86
N LEU A 115 -3.87 2.24 -5.09
CA LEU A 115 -5.05 1.69 -5.76
C LEU A 115 -6.01 1.11 -4.73
N CYS A 116 -7.27 1.51 -4.76
CA CYS A 116 -8.31 0.89 -3.93
C CYS A 116 -9.67 1.02 -4.60
N ALA A 117 -10.16 -0.05 -5.19
CA ALA A 117 -11.38 -0.06 -5.99
C ALA A 117 -12.66 -0.23 -5.17
N ASN A 118 -12.58 -0.62 -3.89
CA ASN A 118 -13.74 -1.00 -3.11
C ASN A 118 -14.04 -0.11 -1.89
N ILE A 119 -13.34 1.02 -1.75
CA ILE A 119 -13.68 2.04 -0.73
C ILE A 119 -14.07 3.34 -1.43
N TYR A 120 -15.19 3.89 -1.01
CA TYR A 120 -15.77 5.10 -1.60
C TYR A 120 -15.99 6.18 -0.55
N GLU A 121 -15.81 7.42 -0.96
CA GLU A 121 -16.27 8.61 -0.27
C GLU A 121 -17.12 9.44 -1.22
N ASN A 122 -18.38 9.72 -0.85
CA ASN A 122 -19.31 10.52 -1.66
C ASN A 122 -19.39 10.05 -3.15
N ASP A 123 -19.59 8.76 -3.36
CA ASP A 123 -19.72 8.10 -4.68
C ASP A 123 -18.46 8.07 -5.55
N SER A 124 -17.32 8.54 -5.03
CA SER A 124 -16.03 8.42 -5.68
C SER A 124 -15.11 7.48 -4.91
N THR A 125 -14.21 6.78 -5.60
CA THR A 125 -13.18 5.97 -4.93
C THR A 125 -12.33 6.85 -4.01
N LEU A 126 -11.99 6.35 -2.83
CA LEU A 126 -11.18 7.08 -1.84
C LEU A 126 -9.80 7.44 -2.39
N THR A 127 -9.24 6.57 -3.23
CA THR A 127 -7.99 6.79 -3.97
C THR A 127 -8.29 7.25 -5.39
N ASP A 128 -7.34 7.89 -6.06
CA ASP A 128 -7.53 8.42 -7.41
C ASP A 128 -7.93 7.34 -8.43
N ASN A 129 -7.45 6.12 -8.24
CA ASN A 129 -7.74 4.99 -9.10
C ASN A 129 -7.92 3.69 -8.28
N GLY A 130 -8.80 2.80 -8.74
CA GLY A 130 -8.91 1.44 -8.22
C GLY A 130 -8.18 0.42 -9.07
N VAL A 131 -8.01 0.71 -10.37
CA VAL A 131 -7.38 -0.16 -11.38
C VAL A 131 -6.37 0.64 -12.17
N GLN A 132 -5.22 0.03 -12.48
CA GLN A 132 -4.19 0.61 -13.34
C GLN A 132 -3.59 -0.44 -14.27
N TYR A 133 -3.13 0.01 -15.45
CA TYR A 133 -2.48 -0.84 -16.44
C TYR A 133 -1.05 -0.38 -16.69
N PHE A 134 -0.13 -1.34 -16.74
CA PHE A 134 1.29 -1.10 -16.99
C PHE A 134 1.72 -1.85 -18.25
N GLN A 135 2.39 -1.17 -19.17
CA GLN A 135 2.97 -1.80 -20.35
C GLN A 135 4.35 -2.36 -20.03
N VAL A 136 4.56 -3.65 -20.28
CA VAL A 136 5.82 -4.35 -20.03
C VAL A 136 6.23 -5.09 -21.31
N GLY A 137 7.07 -4.49 -22.11
CA GLY A 137 7.38 -5.02 -23.44
C GLY A 137 6.14 -5.09 -24.31
N ASP A 138 5.80 -6.30 -24.76
CA ASP A 138 4.60 -6.61 -25.56
C ASP A 138 3.39 -7.05 -24.70
N GLN A 139 3.55 -7.10 -23.37
CA GLN A 139 2.51 -7.51 -22.42
C GLN A 139 1.94 -6.32 -21.64
N THR A 140 0.67 -6.41 -21.29
CA THR A 140 0.00 -5.46 -20.39
C THR A 140 -0.30 -6.14 -19.05
N VAL A 141 0.16 -5.53 -17.97
CA VAL A 141 -0.17 -5.94 -16.60
C VAL A 141 -1.28 -5.05 -16.08
N GLY A 142 -2.44 -5.60 -15.79
CA GLY A 142 -3.56 -4.91 -15.14
C GLY A 142 -3.52 -5.19 -13.63
N VAL A 143 -3.57 -4.14 -12.84
CA VAL A 143 -3.55 -4.22 -11.38
C VAL A 143 -4.83 -3.64 -10.81
N ILE A 144 -5.45 -4.33 -9.85
CA ILE A 144 -6.56 -3.81 -9.05
C ILE A 144 -6.19 -3.87 -7.57
N GLY A 145 -6.29 -2.74 -6.87
CA GLY A 145 -6.15 -2.68 -5.43
C GLY A 145 -7.48 -2.93 -4.73
N LEU A 146 -7.46 -3.79 -3.73
CA LEU A 146 -8.64 -4.14 -2.91
C LEU A 146 -8.22 -4.25 -1.45
N THR A 147 -9.13 -3.87 -0.56
CA THR A 147 -8.95 -4.07 0.88
C THR A 147 -10.18 -4.75 1.50
N THR A 148 -10.07 -5.14 2.77
CA THR A 148 -11.16 -5.82 3.46
C THR A 148 -12.35 -4.91 3.73
N GLN A 149 -13.55 -5.40 3.45
CA GLN A 149 -14.79 -4.72 3.83
C GLN A 149 -15.13 -4.81 5.34
N PHE A 150 -14.31 -5.52 6.12
CA PHE A 150 -14.52 -5.68 7.56
C PHE A 150 -13.97 -4.51 8.40
N ILE A 151 -13.29 -3.55 7.82
CA ILE A 151 -12.75 -2.36 8.51
C ILE A 151 -13.77 -1.70 9.44
N PRO A 152 -15.05 -1.51 9.07
CA PRO A 152 -16.06 -0.91 9.96
C PRO A 152 -16.35 -1.68 11.26
N HIS A 153 -15.91 -2.94 11.37
CA HIS A 153 -16.06 -3.74 12.59
C HIS A 153 -14.90 -3.54 13.57
N TRP A 154 -13.77 -3.00 13.09
CA TRP A 154 -12.54 -2.83 13.87
C TRP A 154 -12.22 -1.38 14.16
N GLU A 155 -12.68 -0.47 13.28
CA GLU A 155 -12.33 0.93 13.33
C GLU A 155 -13.35 1.76 14.11
N GLN A 156 -12.92 2.89 14.67
CA GLN A 156 -13.80 3.84 15.32
C GLN A 156 -14.72 4.49 14.28
N PRO A 157 -16.05 4.55 14.54
CA PRO A 157 -17.00 5.08 13.57
C PRO A 157 -16.68 6.50 13.08
N GLU A 158 -16.14 7.35 13.94
CA GLU A 158 -15.74 8.73 13.61
C GLU A 158 -14.59 8.83 12.61
N HIS A 159 -13.74 7.79 12.52
CA HIS A 159 -12.62 7.74 11.58
C HIS A 159 -13.07 7.44 10.13
N ILE A 160 -14.22 6.79 9.97
CA ILE A 160 -14.67 6.23 8.69
C ILE A 160 -16.09 6.60 8.31
N GLN A 161 -16.74 7.51 9.06
CA GLN A 161 -18.18 7.83 8.93
C GLN A 161 -18.62 8.27 7.53
N SER A 162 -17.73 8.84 6.71
CA SER A 162 -18.02 9.26 5.34
C SER A 162 -17.69 8.21 4.29
N LEU A 163 -17.21 7.04 4.72
CA LEU A 163 -16.74 5.99 3.83
C LEU A 163 -17.76 4.87 3.67
N THR A 164 -17.82 4.34 2.46
CA THR A 164 -18.56 3.12 2.13
C THR A 164 -17.57 2.02 1.72
N PHE A 165 -17.70 0.86 2.32
CA PHE A 165 -16.83 -0.30 2.10
C PHE A 165 -17.61 -1.38 1.35
N HIS A 166 -17.27 -1.58 0.08
CA HIS A 166 -17.88 -2.62 -0.74
C HIS A 166 -17.16 -3.95 -0.59
N SER A 167 -17.86 -5.04 -0.90
CA SER A 167 -17.24 -6.36 -0.94
C SER A 167 -16.10 -6.39 -1.95
N ALA A 168 -14.88 -6.73 -1.49
CA ALA A 168 -13.72 -6.88 -2.35
C ALA A 168 -13.97 -7.89 -3.49
N PHE A 169 -14.63 -9.01 -3.15
CA PHE A 169 -14.97 -10.04 -4.14
C PHE A 169 -15.97 -9.53 -5.20
N ALA A 170 -17.04 -8.85 -4.76
CA ALA A 170 -18.02 -8.30 -5.71
C ALA A 170 -17.41 -7.21 -6.60
N THR A 171 -16.56 -6.35 -6.03
CA THR A 171 -15.84 -5.33 -6.78
C THR A 171 -14.90 -5.95 -7.81
N LEU A 172 -14.14 -6.98 -7.42
CA LEU A 172 -13.31 -7.71 -8.38
C LEU A 172 -14.13 -8.30 -9.53
N GLN A 173 -15.28 -8.93 -9.22
CA GLN A 173 -16.16 -9.49 -10.25
C GLN A 173 -16.67 -8.44 -11.25
N GLN A 174 -16.91 -7.21 -10.81
CA GLN A 174 -17.32 -6.10 -11.68
C GLN A 174 -16.21 -5.64 -12.62
N HIS A 175 -14.97 -5.54 -12.13
CA HIS A 175 -13.83 -5.06 -12.92
C HIS A 175 -13.18 -6.13 -13.81
N LEU A 176 -13.24 -7.38 -13.40
CA LEU A 176 -12.52 -8.48 -14.05
C LEU A 176 -12.84 -8.67 -15.55
N PRO A 177 -14.11 -8.51 -16.05
CA PRO A 177 -14.40 -8.63 -17.47
C PRO A 177 -13.67 -7.58 -18.32
N GLU A 178 -13.57 -6.34 -17.81
CA GLU A 178 -12.85 -5.26 -18.49
C GLU A 178 -11.33 -5.51 -18.42
N MET A 179 -10.81 -5.84 -17.25
CA MET A 179 -9.38 -6.15 -17.08
C MET A 179 -8.91 -7.25 -18.02
N LYS A 180 -9.71 -8.33 -18.21
CA LYS A 180 -9.41 -9.42 -19.15
C LYS A 180 -9.39 -8.99 -20.63
N ARG A 181 -9.95 -7.85 -20.98
CA ARG A 181 -9.91 -7.32 -22.36
C ARG A 181 -8.63 -6.55 -22.65
N TYR A 182 -8.01 -5.96 -21.61
CA TYR A 182 -6.89 -5.04 -21.78
C TYR A 182 -5.58 -5.53 -21.17
N ALA A 183 -5.61 -6.57 -20.32
CA ALA A 183 -4.42 -7.09 -19.65
C ALA A 183 -4.15 -8.56 -20.02
N ASP A 184 -2.89 -8.86 -20.25
CA ASP A 184 -2.38 -10.23 -20.39
C ASP A 184 -2.15 -10.90 -19.04
N ILE A 185 -1.76 -10.08 -18.03
CA ILE A 185 -1.54 -10.50 -16.65
C ILE A 185 -2.41 -9.64 -15.75
N ILE A 186 -3.13 -10.25 -14.82
CA ILE A 186 -3.95 -9.56 -13.83
C ILE A 186 -3.38 -9.83 -12.45
N VAL A 187 -3.12 -8.75 -11.71
CA VAL A 187 -2.66 -8.75 -10.31
C VAL A 187 -3.79 -8.18 -9.44
N VAL A 188 -4.12 -8.90 -8.35
CA VAL A 188 -5.18 -8.54 -7.39
C VAL A 188 -4.57 -8.48 -5.99
#